data_7881bfb2832cd41be0a50cf8d5704c49
#
_entry.id   7881bfb2832cd41be0a50cf8d5704c49
#
_cell.length_a   1.000
_cell.length_b   1.000
_cell.length_c   1.000
_cell.angle_alpha   90.00
_cell.angle_beta   90.00
_cell.angle_gamma   90.00
#
_symmetry.space_group_name_H-M   'P 1'
#
loop_
_entity.id
_entity.type
_entity.pdbx_description
1 polymer ?
#
loop_
_entity_poly.entity_id
_entity_poly.type
_entity_poly.pdbx_seq_one_letter_code
_entity_poly.pdbx_strand_id
1 'polypeptide(L)'
;AADSGKTYLINGTGYTVTLPAPFAGFSVKFIVAAAFTTDCVIQTPADNRDILNGGVIVNGAIVEADAVDQVTFEDGAESIGDHVEISSDGTNFYLSGNGNAASSITVGEL
;
A
#
# COMPACT_ATOMS: atom_id res chain seq x y z
N ALA A 1 -9.63 3.48 -13.72
CA ALA A 1 -8.95 4.53 -14.41
C ALA A 1 -7.71 4.02 -15.16
N ALA A 2 -6.93 4.94 -15.72
CA ALA A 2 -5.79 4.58 -16.55
C ALA A 2 -4.72 3.79 -15.82
N ASP A 3 -4.66 3.90 -14.50
CA ASP A 3 -3.61 3.25 -13.69
C ASP A 3 -3.99 1.86 -13.18
N SER A 4 -5.18 1.39 -13.50
CA SER A 4 -5.62 0.06 -13.07
C SER A 4 -4.82 -1.03 -13.78
N GLY A 5 -4.46 -2.07 -13.05
CA GLY A 5 -3.71 -3.21 -13.59
C GLY A 5 -2.21 -2.99 -13.68
N LYS A 6 -1.70 -1.85 -13.22
CA LYS A 6 -0.28 -1.53 -13.30
C LYS A 6 0.49 -1.97 -12.07
N THR A 7 1.79 -2.21 -12.28
CA THR A 7 2.76 -2.44 -11.22
C THR A 7 3.72 -1.25 -11.19
N TYR A 8 3.86 -0.64 -10.02
CA TYR A 8 4.77 0.48 -9.82
C TYR A 8 5.98 0.02 -9.02
N LEU A 9 7.17 0.40 -9.49
CA LEU A 9 8.41 0.13 -8.78
C LEU A 9 8.80 1.37 -7.98
N ILE A 10 9.02 1.18 -6.69
CA ILE A 10 9.52 2.24 -5.82
C ILE A 10 11.04 2.18 -5.86
N ASN A 11 11.65 3.17 -6.48
CA ASN A 11 13.09 3.13 -6.78
C ASN A 11 13.83 4.43 -6.45
N GLY A 12 13.31 5.22 -5.53
CA GLY A 12 13.93 6.47 -5.16
C GLY A 12 13.39 7.00 -3.86
N THR A 13 13.44 8.33 -3.68
CA THR A 13 12.86 8.99 -2.50
C THR A 13 11.38 8.71 -2.38
N GLY A 14 10.90 8.73 -1.16
CA GLY A 14 9.52 8.40 -0.85
C GLY A 14 8.47 9.21 -1.59
N TYR A 15 7.34 8.59 -1.80
CA TYR A 15 6.21 9.14 -2.52
C TYR A 15 4.96 9.12 -1.65
N THR A 16 4.04 10.04 -1.93
CA THR A 16 2.66 9.91 -1.47
C THR A 16 1.80 9.68 -2.70
N VAL A 17 1.17 8.53 -2.75
CA VAL A 17 0.30 8.14 -3.86
C VAL A 17 -1.13 8.15 -3.36
N THR A 18 -2.00 8.90 -4.03
CA THR A 18 -3.42 8.90 -3.72
C THR A 18 -4.14 8.00 -4.72
N LEU A 19 -4.85 7.01 -4.20
CA LEU A 19 -5.64 6.10 -5.03
C LEU A 19 -6.84 6.85 -5.62
N PRO A 20 -7.35 6.40 -6.78
CA PRO A 20 -8.60 6.96 -7.30
C PRO A 20 -9.78 6.55 -6.43
N ALA A 21 -10.95 7.16 -6.65
CA ALA A 21 -12.19 6.68 -6.04
C ALA A 21 -12.37 5.19 -6.39
N PRO A 22 -12.87 4.38 -5.46
CA PRO A 22 -12.99 2.94 -5.71
C PRO A 22 -13.93 2.66 -6.88
N PHE A 23 -13.52 1.72 -7.75
CA PHE A 23 -14.39 1.19 -8.80
C PHE A 23 -14.11 -0.30 -8.97
N ALA A 24 -15.13 -1.03 -9.38
CA ALA A 24 -15.04 -2.48 -9.52
C ALA A 24 -13.98 -2.86 -10.56
N GLY A 25 -13.11 -3.80 -10.21
CA GLY A 25 -12.07 -4.27 -11.10
C GLY A 25 -10.76 -3.48 -11.03
N PHE A 26 -10.69 -2.41 -10.24
CA PHE A 26 -9.44 -1.69 -10.03
C PHE A 26 -8.43 -2.59 -9.31
N SER A 27 -7.18 -2.56 -9.77
CA SER A 27 -6.07 -3.22 -9.08
C SER A 27 -4.77 -2.49 -9.38
N VAL A 28 -3.86 -2.51 -8.41
CA VAL A 28 -2.54 -1.90 -8.54
C VAL A 28 -1.58 -2.62 -7.61
N LYS A 29 -0.31 -2.68 -7.99
CA LYS A 29 0.73 -3.31 -7.18
C LYS A 29 1.91 -2.35 -7.04
N PHE A 30 2.50 -2.31 -5.85
CA PHE A 30 3.68 -1.51 -5.56
C PHE A 30 4.78 -2.44 -5.04
N ILE A 31 5.97 -2.35 -5.62
CA ILE A 31 7.11 -3.19 -5.25
C ILE A 31 8.30 -2.28 -4.94
N VAL A 32 8.96 -2.53 -3.81
CA VAL A 32 10.21 -1.84 -3.49
C VAL A 32 11.32 -2.39 -4.38
N ALA A 33 11.90 -1.54 -5.22
CA ALA A 33 12.96 -1.91 -6.16
C ALA A 33 14.32 -1.36 -5.74
N ALA A 34 14.36 -0.36 -4.85
CA ALA A 34 15.59 0.21 -4.33
C ALA A 34 15.29 0.91 -3.00
N ALA A 35 16.33 1.16 -2.21
CA ALA A 35 16.19 1.87 -0.95
C ALA A 35 15.71 3.30 -1.16
N PHE A 36 14.97 3.84 -0.21
CA PHE A 36 14.48 5.21 -0.25
C PHE A 36 14.81 5.91 1.07
N THR A 37 14.69 7.24 1.08
CA THR A 37 15.12 8.07 2.23
C THR A 37 13.97 8.71 2.99
N THR A 38 12.74 8.56 2.51
CA THR A 38 11.51 8.98 3.18
C THR A 38 10.44 7.93 2.94
N ASP A 39 9.46 7.85 3.84
CA ASP A 39 8.39 6.87 3.73
C ASP A 39 7.63 7.01 2.41
N CYS A 40 7.21 5.86 1.87
CA CYS A 40 6.33 5.81 0.70
C CYS A 40 4.92 5.48 1.18
N VAL A 41 3.99 6.39 0.97
CA VAL A 41 2.62 6.28 1.48
C VAL A 41 1.66 6.09 0.32
N ILE A 42 0.78 5.09 0.43
CA ILE A 42 -0.33 4.89 -0.49
C ILE A 42 -1.61 5.11 0.30
N GLN A 43 -2.43 6.07 -0.12
CA GLN A 43 -3.59 6.49 0.67
C GLN A 43 -4.86 6.52 -0.16
N THR A 44 -6.00 6.36 0.51
CA THR A 44 -7.30 6.52 -0.13
C THR A 44 -7.57 8.00 -0.41
N PRO A 45 -8.45 8.33 -1.38
CA PRO A 45 -8.76 9.73 -1.65
C PRO A 45 -9.58 10.35 -0.51
N ALA A 46 -9.56 11.67 -0.43
CA ALA A 46 -10.16 12.41 0.70
C ALA A 46 -11.64 12.10 0.93
N ASP A 47 -12.37 11.79 -0.14
CA ASP A 47 -13.81 11.51 -0.03
C ASP A 47 -14.12 10.03 0.25
N ASN A 48 -13.09 9.20 0.38
CA ASN A 48 -13.25 7.74 0.53
C ASN A 48 -12.34 7.21 1.63
N ARG A 49 -12.59 7.63 2.87
CA ARG A 49 -11.82 7.20 4.02
C ARG A 49 -12.40 5.93 4.64
N ASP A 50 -11.60 5.26 5.47
CA ASP A 50 -11.99 4.09 6.25
C ASP A 50 -12.46 2.91 5.39
N ILE A 51 -11.86 2.73 4.21
CA ILE A 51 -12.27 1.66 3.29
C ILE A 51 -11.12 0.76 2.83
N LEU A 52 -9.92 0.89 3.40
CA LEU A 52 -8.80 -0.01 3.09
C LEU A 52 -8.79 -1.16 4.08
N ASN A 53 -9.01 -2.36 3.58
CA ASN A 53 -9.17 -3.56 4.39
C ASN A 53 -8.25 -4.67 3.92
N GLY A 54 -8.03 -5.67 4.78
CA GLY A 54 -7.19 -6.81 4.46
C GLY A 54 -5.99 -6.87 5.39
N GLY A 55 -4.81 -7.09 4.84
CA GLY A 55 -3.61 -7.13 5.67
C GLY A 55 -2.38 -7.51 4.88
N VAL A 56 -1.24 -7.31 5.51
CA VAL A 56 0.06 -7.68 4.94
C VAL A 56 0.80 -8.55 5.95
N ILE A 57 1.71 -9.38 5.44
CA ILE A 57 2.60 -10.16 6.28
C ILE A 57 3.89 -9.37 6.44
N VAL A 58 4.25 -9.03 7.67
CA VAL A 58 5.44 -8.25 7.98
C VAL A 58 6.28 -9.03 8.98
N ASN A 59 7.52 -9.34 8.59
CA ASN A 59 8.43 -10.13 9.42
C ASN A 59 7.77 -11.42 9.91
N GLY A 60 6.99 -12.08 9.04
CA GLY A 60 6.30 -13.32 9.34
C GLY A 60 5.01 -13.20 10.12
N ALA A 61 4.59 -11.98 10.48
CA ALA A 61 3.36 -11.75 11.25
C ALA A 61 2.37 -10.90 10.45
N ILE A 62 1.08 -11.11 10.67
CA ILE A 62 0.05 -10.37 9.97
C ILE A 62 -0.13 -9.00 10.60
N VAL A 63 -0.10 -7.96 9.75
CA VAL A 63 -0.49 -6.59 10.11
C VAL A 63 -1.85 -6.35 9.45
N GLU A 64 -2.89 -6.26 10.27
CA GLU A 64 -4.26 -6.16 9.77
C GLU A 64 -4.59 -4.72 9.39
N ALA A 65 -5.21 -4.56 8.21
CA ALA A 65 -5.82 -3.30 7.79
C ALA A 65 -7.33 -3.45 7.97
N ASP A 66 -7.88 -2.73 8.94
CA ASP A 66 -9.30 -2.81 9.27
C ASP A 66 -9.90 -1.42 9.15
N ALA A 67 -10.48 -1.14 7.98
CA ALA A 67 -11.12 0.14 7.68
C ALA A 67 -10.15 1.33 7.91
N VAL A 68 -8.94 1.21 7.38
CA VAL A 68 -7.91 2.24 7.50
C VAL A 68 -7.83 3.09 6.24
N ASP A 69 -6.94 4.09 6.23
CA ASP A 69 -6.84 5.07 5.15
C ASP A 69 -5.57 4.96 4.35
N GLN A 70 -4.52 4.33 4.87
CA GLN A 70 -3.23 4.29 4.20
C GLN A 70 -2.42 3.08 4.56
N VAL A 71 -1.53 2.72 3.64
CA VAL A 71 -0.46 1.76 3.88
C VAL A 71 0.86 2.45 3.56
N THR A 72 1.87 2.23 4.39
CA THR A 72 3.15 2.92 4.29
C THR A 72 4.30 1.93 4.24
N PHE A 73 5.19 2.12 3.26
CA PHE A 73 6.51 1.49 3.28
C PHE A 73 7.43 2.39 4.10
N GLU A 74 7.94 1.87 5.22
CA GLU A 74 8.70 2.66 6.19
C GLU A 74 10.16 2.79 5.75
N ASP A 75 10.65 4.03 5.74
CA ASP A 75 12.05 4.33 5.47
C ASP A 75 12.93 3.67 6.54
N GLY A 76 14.03 3.09 6.09
CA GLY A 76 14.98 2.42 6.98
C GLY A 76 14.64 0.96 7.27
N ALA A 77 13.45 0.50 6.94
CA ALA A 77 13.04 -0.89 7.12
C ALA A 77 12.72 -1.59 5.80
N GLU A 78 12.86 -0.89 4.68
CA GLU A 78 12.55 -1.44 3.38
C GLU A 78 13.53 -2.53 2.96
N SER A 79 13.03 -3.51 2.23
CA SER A 79 13.84 -4.53 1.55
C SER A 79 13.38 -4.62 0.11
N ILE A 80 14.31 -4.83 -0.80
CA ILE A 80 13.97 -5.00 -2.22
C ILE A 80 13.06 -6.21 -2.33
N GLY A 81 11.92 -6.04 -3.00
CA GLY A 81 10.91 -7.08 -3.14
C GLY A 81 9.73 -6.95 -2.18
N ASP A 82 9.81 -6.11 -1.16
CA ASP A 82 8.64 -5.77 -0.35
C ASP A 82 7.55 -5.23 -1.27
N HIS A 83 6.31 -5.65 -1.04
CA HIS A 83 5.24 -5.27 -1.97
C HIS A 83 3.90 -5.20 -1.28
N VAL A 84 3.00 -4.44 -1.88
CA VAL A 84 1.57 -4.46 -1.56
C VAL A 84 0.77 -4.51 -2.85
N GLU A 85 -0.38 -5.13 -2.78
CA GLU A 85 -1.34 -5.17 -3.87
C GLU A 85 -2.68 -4.69 -3.36
N ILE A 86 -3.33 -3.82 -4.12
CA ILE A 86 -4.60 -3.22 -3.73
C ILE A 86 -5.59 -3.41 -4.86
N SER A 87 -6.76 -3.95 -4.54
CA SER A 87 -7.85 -4.12 -5.48
C SER A 87 -9.12 -3.52 -4.92
N SER A 88 -10.15 -3.36 -5.76
CA SER A 88 -11.41 -2.77 -5.33
C SER A 88 -12.60 -3.48 -5.95
N ASP A 89 -13.69 -3.51 -5.20
CA ASP A 89 -14.99 -4.01 -5.65
C ASP A 89 -15.97 -2.86 -5.98
N GLY A 90 -15.49 -1.61 -5.95
CA GLY A 90 -16.32 -0.43 -6.16
C GLY A 90 -16.75 0.25 -4.88
N THR A 91 -16.57 -0.39 -3.74
CA THR A 91 -16.95 0.15 -2.42
C THR A 91 -15.75 0.23 -1.50
N ASN A 92 -14.98 -0.84 -1.40
CA ASN A 92 -13.81 -0.94 -0.53
C ASN A 92 -12.56 -1.20 -1.34
N PHE A 93 -11.41 -0.93 -0.74
CA PHE A 93 -10.11 -1.42 -1.21
C PHE A 93 -9.68 -2.62 -0.37
N TYR A 94 -9.05 -3.58 -1.02
CA TYR A 94 -8.53 -4.79 -0.38
C TYR A 94 -7.03 -4.85 -0.54
N LEU A 95 -6.33 -4.99 0.58
CA LEU A 95 -4.87 -4.94 0.69
C LEU A 95 -4.31 -6.32 0.95
N SER A 96 -3.22 -6.66 0.23
CA SER A 96 -2.38 -7.81 0.54
C SER A 96 -0.93 -7.43 0.28
N GLY A 97 0.00 -8.21 0.81
CA GLY A 97 1.41 -7.95 0.57
C GLY A 97 2.33 -8.61 1.57
N ASN A 98 3.61 -8.29 1.45
CA ASN A 98 4.65 -8.84 2.30
C ASN A 98 5.80 -7.87 2.49
N GLY A 99 6.24 -7.70 3.73
CA GLY A 99 7.44 -6.96 4.09
C GLY A 99 8.37 -7.85 4.91
N ASN A 100 9.66 -7.84 4.60
CA ASN A 100 10.61 -8.77 5.21
C ASN A 100 11.07 -8.34 6.60
N ALA A 101 11.36 -7.06 6.80
CA ALA A 101 11.87 -6.57 8.07
C ALA A 101 10.72 -6.15 8.99
N ALA A 102 10.97 -6.16 10.29
CA ALA A 102 10.00 -5.68 11.27
C ALA A 102 9.64 -4.23 10.98
N SER A 103 8.36 -3.91 11.05
CA SER A 103 7.83 -2.56 10.81
C SER A 103 8.09 -2.01 9.40
N SER A 104 8.37 -2.87 8.43
CA SER A 104 8.66 -2.43 7.06
C SER A 104 7.42 -1.88 6.35
N ILE A 105 6.24 -2.39 6.69
CA ILE A 105 4.97 -1.92 6.14
C ILE A 105 4.03 -1.68 7.31
N THR A 106 3.43 -0.49 7.34
CA THR A 106 2.48 -0.12 8.40
C THR A 106 1.18 0.36 7.78
N VAL A 107 0.11 0.35 8.55
CA VAL A 107 -1.21 0.85 8.13
C VAL A 107 -1.72 1.85 9.15
N GLY A 108 -2.60 2.75 8.72
CA GLY A 108 -3.10 3.75 9.66
C GLY A 108 -4.19 4.65 9.09
N GLU A 109 -4.63 5.54 9.94
CA GLU A 109 -5.65 6.55 9.62
C GLU A 109 -5.00 7.86 9.20
N LEU A 110 -5.70 8.61 8.37
CA LEU A 110 -5.28 9.97 7.99
C LEU A 110 -5.96 11.03 8.85
#